data_93b655526b558e6d96170fa17a3a2b70
#
_entry.id   93b655526b558e6d96170fa17a3a2b70
#
_cell.length_a   1.000
_cell.length_b   1.000
_cell.length_c   1.000
_cell.angle_alpha   90.00
_cell.angle_beta   90.00
_cell.angle_gamma   90.00
#
_symmetry.space_group_name_H-M   'P 1'
#
loop_
_entity.id
_entity.type
_entity.pdbx_description
1 polymer ?
#
loop_
_entity_poly.entity_id
_entity_poly.type
_entity_poly.pdbx_seq_one_letter_code
_entity_poly.pdbx_strand_id
1 'polypeptide(L)'
;PQWVPAGKADSFPVGSVNTTMISYKRKQAMHSETVNVPILIRRDTEKDFICFNSSCTHLGCAVSWDPTTKRFECACHGGAFDVDGNVLAGPPPRPLDRLPWKLENGIIMVEVV
;
A
#
# COMPACT_ATOMS: atom_id res chain seq x y z
N PRO A 1 12.57 -11.94 2.74
CA PRO A 1 11.36 -11.24 3.16
C PRO A 1 11.41 -10.88 4.65
N GLN A 2 10.88 -9.72 4.98
CA GLN A 2 10.81 -9.29 6.38
C GLN A 2 9.45 -8.66 6.67
N TRP A 3 9.02 -8.79 7.92
CA TRP A 3 7.79 -8.17 8.41
C TRP A 3 8.12 -6.82 9.03
N VAL A 4 7.36 -5.80 8.66
CA VAL A 4 7.61 -4.41 9.04
C VAL A 4 6.33 -3.81 9.62
N PRO A 5 6.40 -3.08 10.75
CA PRO A 5 5.20 -2.44 11.29
C PRO A 5 4.73 -1.31 10.38
N ALA A 6 3.43 -1.30 10.13
CA ALA A 6 2.79 -0.27 9.31
C ALA A 6 2.00 0.74 10.16
N GLY A 7 1.64 0.37 11.38
CA GLY A 7 0.94 1.26 12.29
C GLY A 7 -0.04 0.52 13.19
N LYS A 8 -0.59 1.25 14.15
CA LYS A 8 -1.60 0.69 15.05
C LYS A 8 -2.93 0.53 14.30
N ALA A 9 -3.56 -0.63 14.43
CA ALA A 9 -4.87 -0.88 13.81
C ALA A 9 -5.89 0.20 14.19
N ASP A 10 -5.88 0.65 15.43
CA ASP A 10 -6.82 1.65 15.93
C ASP A 10 -6.68 3.03 15.27
N SER A 11 -5.57 3.29 14.59
CA SER A 11 -5.39 4.55 13.86
C SER A 11 -6.03 4.53 12.47
N PHE A 12 -6.56 3.39 12.04
CA PHE A 12 -7.23 3.26 10.74
C PHE A 12 -8.71 2.98 10.96
N PRO A 13 -9.61 3.95 10.74
CA PRO A 13 -11.04 3.73 10.94
C PRO A 13 -11.59 2.63 10.04
N VAL A 14 -12.57 1.86 10.53
CA VAL A 14 -13.27 0.87 9.72
C VAL A 14 -13.93 1.56 8.53
N GLY A 15 -13.80 0.99 7.34
CA GLY A 15 -14.33 1.54 6.10
C GLY A 15 -13.43 2.59 5.46
N SER A 16 -12.25 2.83 6.01
CA SER A 16 -11.33 3.84 5.48
C SER A 16 -10.26 3.25 4.57
N VAL A 17 -9.69 4.12 3.74
CA VAL A 17 -8.45 3.87 3.01
C VAL A 17 -7.49 4.98 3.39
N ASN A 18 -6.30 4.62 3.82
CA ASN A 18 -5.31 5.57 4.29
C ASN A 18 -3.95 5.27 3.69
N THR A 19 -3.16 6.32 3.48
CA THR A 19 -1.75 6.19 3.12
C THR A 19 -0.93 6.22 4.41
N THR A 20 0.03 5.33 4.53
CA THR A 20 1.00 5.36 5.62
C THR A 20 2.39 5.07 5.09
N MET A 21 3.39 5.51 5.84
CA MET A 21 4.78 5.31 5.47
C MET A 21 5.35 4.16 6.28
N ILE A 22 6.01 3.20 5.62
CA ILE A 22 6.78 2.16 6.30
C ILE A 22 8.26 2.43 6.06
N SER A 23 9.07 2.06 7.06
CA SER A 23 10.52 2.22 7.00
C SER A 23 11.17 0.90 7.35
N TYR A 24 12.14 0.48 6.57
CA TYR A 24 12.87 -0.74 6.84
C TYR A 24 14.27 -0.67 6.24
N LYS A 25 15.14 -1.57 6.68
CA LYS A 25 16.50 -1.66 6.17
C LYS A 25 16.59 -2.69 5.06
N ARG A 26 17.20 -2.30 3.95
CA ARG A 26 17.47 -3.16 2.83
C ARG A 26 18.98 -3.31 2.66
N LYS A 27 19.44 -4.56 2.58
CA LYS A 27 20.85 -4.86 2.37
C LYS A 27 21.12 -5.14 0.90
N GLN A 28 22.19 -4.51 0.38
CA GLN A 28 22.70 -4.80 -0.94
C GLN A 28 24.20 -4.99 -0.84
N ALA A 29 24.70 -6.21 -1.06
CA ALA A 29 26.10 -6.56 -0.90
C ALA A 29 26.61 -6.18 0.50
N MET A 30 27.60 -5.31 0.59
CA MET A 30 28.15 -4.86 1.87
C MET A 30 27.49 -3.59 2.39
N HIS A 31 26.35 -3.25 1.84
CA HIS A 31 25.69 -1.97 2.04
C HIS A 31 24.33 -2.19 2.69
N SER A 32 23.95 -1.27 3.55
CA SER A 32 22.64 -1.29 4.18
C SER A 32 22.08 0.14 4.10
N GLU A 33 20.84 0.27 3.65
CA GLU A 33 20.18 1.56 3.56
C GLU A 33 18.78 1.50 4.18
N THR A 34 18.32 2.63 4.72
CA THR A 34 16.95 2.78 5.19
C THR A 34 16.08 3.19 4.03
N VAL A 35 15.02 2.43 3.80
CA VAL A 35 14.04 2.68 2.74
C VAL A 35 12.75 3.14 3.37
N ASN A 36 12.19 4.24 2.86
CA ASN A 36 10.88 4.76 3.28
C ASN A 36 9.92 4.58 2.12
N VAL A 37 8.87 3.80 2.32
CA VAL A 37 7.93 3.44 1.26
C VAL A 37 6.52 3.77 1.71
N PRO A 38 5.76 4.56 0.91
CA PRO A 38 4.35 4.73 1.19
C PRO A 38 3.57 3.49 0.78
N ILE A 39 2.60 3.12 1.59
CA ILE A 39 1.66 2.04 1.29
C ILE A 39 0.23 2.52 1.54
N LEU A 40 -0.73 1.81 0.97
CA LEU A 40 -2.14 2.09 1.12
C LEU A 40 -2.75 0.99 1.98
N ILE A 41 -3.50 1.39 3.01
CA ILE A 41 -4.17 0.44 3.90
C ILE A 41 -5.67 0.70 3.83
N ARG A 42 -6.41 -0.33 3.42
CA ARG A 42 -7.87 -0.37 3.42
C ARG A 42 -8.33 -1.23 4.58
N ARG A 43 -9.19 -0.72 5.42
CA ARG A 43 -9.78 -1.48 6.51
C ARG A 43 -11.24 -1.74 6.21
N ASP A 44 -11.59 -3.01 5.98
CA ASP A 44 -12.95 -3.39 5.63
C ASP A 44 -13.82 -3.61 6.85
N THR A 45 -13.28 -4.33 7.83
CA THR A 45 -13.95 -4.61 9.10
C THR A 45 -12.95 -4.40 10.23
N GLU A 46 -13.36 -4.72 11.45
CA GLU A 46 -12.50 -4.59 12.62
C GLU A 46 -11.20 -5.39 12.48
N LYS A 47 -11.24 -6.55 11.78
CA LYS A 47 -10.12 -7.47 11.65
C LYS A 47 -9.62 -7.68 10.23
N ASP A 48 -10.29 -7.13 9.24
CA ASP A 48 -9.96 -7.37 7.83
C ASP A 48 -9.35 -6.13 7.19
N PHE A 49 -8.15 -6.30 6.69
CA PHE A 49 -7.38 -5.25 6.04
C PHE A 49 -6.93 -5.71 4.65
N ILE A 50 -6.69 -4.76 3.77
CA ILE A 50 -5.98 -4.99 2.52
C ILE A 50 -4.89 -3.93 2.44
N CYS A 51 -3.66 -4.36 2.20
CA CYS A 51 -2.52 -3.46 2.08
C CYS A 51 -2.02 -3.51 0.64
N PHE A 52 -1.84 -2.32 0.05
CA PHE A 52 -1.34 -2.18 -1.30
C PHE A 52 -0.02 -1.44 -1.32
N ASN A 53 0.88 -1.86 -2.20
CA ASN A 53 2.00 -1.03 -2.57
C ASN A 53 1.47 0.20 -3.31
N SER A 54 1.89 1.40 -2.93
CA SER A 54 1.40 2.62 -3.56
C SER A 54 2.15 3.00 -4.83
N SER A 55 2.93 2.10 -5.41
CA SER A 55 3.59 2.31 -6.70
C SER A 55 2.69 1.86 -7.83
N CYS A 56 2.51 2.73 -8.83
CA CYS A 56 1.78 2.38 -10.05
C CYS A 56 2.50 1.24 -10.77
N THR A 57 1.74 0.24 -11.21
CA THR A 57 2.30 -0.93 -11.90
C THR A 57 2.84 -0.63 -13.29
N HIS A 58 2.63 0.59 -13.81
CA HIS A 58 3.20 1.03 -15.10
C HIS A 58 4.66 1.47 -14.93
N LEU A 59 4.90 2.60 -14.24
CA LEU A 59 6.25 3.17 -14.12
C LEU A 59 6.64 3.51 -12.67
N GLY A 60 5.96 2.94 -11.69
CA GLY A 60 6.31 3.15 -10.29
C GLY A 60 5.94 4.52 -9.73
N CYS A 61 5.16 5.33 -10.43
CA CYS A 61 4.70 6.61 -9.91
C CYS A 61 3.75 6.42 -8.73
N ALA A 62 3.71 7.39 -7.84
CA ALA A 62 2.88 7.32 -6.65
C ALA A 62 1.40 7.23 -6.99
N VAL A 63 0.70 6.35 -6.28
CA VAL A 63 -0.74 6.17 -6.38
C VAL A 63 -1.39 6.76 -5.13
N SER A 64 -2.46 7.51 -5.30
CA SER A 64 -3.23 8.08 -4.20
C SER A 64 -4.68 7.63 -4.25
N TRP A 65 -5.33 7.63 -3.08
CA TRP A 65 -6.75 7.30 -2.98
C TRP A 65 -7.60 8.56 -3.08
N ASP A 66 -8.61 8.53 -3.94
CA ASP A 66 -9.61 9.60 -4.03
C ASP A 66 -10.92 9.12 -3.38
N PRO A 67 -11.29 9.65 -2.20
CA PRO A 67 -12.50 9.22 -1.51
C PRO A 67 -13.78 9.66 -2.21
N THR A 68 -13.73 10.66 -3.08
CA THR A 68 -14.89 11.14 -3.80
C THR A 68 -15.25 10.19 -4.95
N THR A 69 -14.27 9.82 -5.77
CA THR A 69 -14.48 8.89 -6.88
C THR A 69 -14.34 7.43 -6.45
N LYS A 70 -13.82 7.18 -5.26
CA LYS A 70 -13.51 5.85 -4.73
C LYS A 70 -12.62 5.04 -5.68
N ARG A 71 -11.55 5.68 -6.12
CA ARG A 71 -10.55 5.11 -7.00
C ARG A 71 -9.16 5.41 -6.51
N PHE A 72 -8.22 4.54 -6.84
CA PHE A 72 -6.80 4.85 -6.75
C PHE A 72 -6.38 5.50 -8.07
N GLU A 73 -5.64 6.59 -7.99
CA GLU A 73 -5.21 7.33 -9.15
C GLU A 73 -3.70 7.49 -9.19
N CYS A 74 -3.12 7.21 -10.38
CA CYS A 74 -1.71 7.42 -10.63
C CYS A 74 -1.50 8.83 -11.19
N ALA A 75 -0.59 9.60 -10.57
CA ALA A 75 -0.37 10.99 -10.92
C ALA A 75 0.30 11.19 -12.27
N CYS A 76 1.04 10.20 -12.77
CA CYS A 76 1.93 10.42 -13.93
C CYS A 76 1.25 10.30 -15.29
N HIS A 77 0.38 9.29 -15.48
CA HIS A 77 -0.14 8.98 -16.82
C HIS A 77 -1.65 8.74 -16.84
N GLY A 78 -2.37 9.22 -15.84
CA GLY A 78 -3.81 9.07 -15.79
C GLY A 78 -4.29 7.65 -15.53
N GLY A 79 -3.41 6.79 -15.00
CA GLY A 79 -3.81 5.45 -14.59
C GLY A 79 -4.77 5.48 -13.42
N ALA A 80 -5.73 4.57 -13.42
CA ALA A 80 -6.70 4.47 -12.33
C ALA A 80 -6.98 3.01 -12.01
N PHE A 81 -7.25 2.76 -10.73
CA PHE A 81 -7.57 1.43 -10.21
C PHE A 81 -8.83 1.53 -9.37
N ASP A 82 -9.63 0.48 -9.34
CA ASP A 82 -10.80 0.45 -8.47
C ASP A 82 -10.42 0.20 -7.00
N VAL A 83 -11.42 0.12 -6.15
CA VAL A 83 -11.21 -0.06 -4.70
C VAL A 83 -10.50 -1.38 -4.36
N ASP A 84 -10.55 -2.36 -5.25
CA ASP A 84 -9.87 -3.65 -5.09
C ASP A 84 -8.49 -3.67 -5.76
N GLY A 85 -8.07 -2.56 -6.34
CA GLY A 85 -6.78 -2.44 -6.99
C GLY A 85 -6.76 -2.90 -8.44
N ASN A 86 -7.90 -3.23 -9.04
CA ASN A 86 -7.98 -3.63 -10.44
C ASN A 86 -7.89 -2.42 -11.37
N VAL A 87 -7.25 -2.59 -12.52
CA VAL A 87 -7.07 -1.51 -13.49
C VAL A 87 -8.43 -1.07 -14.04
N LEU A 88 -8.70 0.24 -13.98
CA LEU A 88 -9.87 0.87 -14.58
C LEU A 88 -9.53 1.63 -15.85
N ALA A 89 -8.39 2.28 -15.88
CA ALA A 89 -8.03 3.15 -16.99
C ALA A 89 -6.52 3.38 -17.05
N GLY A 90 -6.04 3.76 -18.24
CA GLY A 90 -4.67 4.16 -18.46
C GLY A 90 -3.73 3.01 -18.75
N PRO A 91 -2.41 3.29 -18.74
CA PRO A 91 -1.40 2.34 -19.15
C PRO A 91 -1.02 1.23 -18.16
N PRO A 92 -1.44 1.20 -16.86
CA PRO A 92 -1.00 0.13 -15.96
C PRO A 92 -1.31 -1.24 -16.53
N PRO A 93 -0.32 -2.17 -16.58
CA PRO A 93 -0.50 -3.48 -17.22
C PRO A 93 -1.16 -4.53 -16.31
N ARG A 94 -1.25 -4.26 -15.02
CA ARG A 94 -1.77 -5.22 -14.05
C ARG A 94 -2.30 -4.49 -12.80
N PRO A 95 -3.09 -5.19 -11.95
CA PRO A 95 -3.59 -4.62 -10.70
C PRO A 95 -2.47 -4.11 -9.77
N LEU A 96 -2.84 -3.26 -8.81
CA LEU A 96 -1.94 -2.85 -7.75
C LEU A 96 -1.43 -4.07 -6.98
N ASP A 97 -0.14 -4.06 -6.66
CA ASP A 97 0.47 -5.13 -5.88
C ASP A 97 -0.04 -5.09 -4.45
N ARG A 98 -0.48 -6.24 -3.95
CA ARG A 98 -0.90 -6.39 -2.56
C ARG A 98 0.27 -6.87 -1.71
N LEU A 99 0.34 -6.36 -0.49
CA LEU A 99 1.33 -6.78 0.49
C LEU A 99 0.67 -7.76 1.47
N PRO A 100 1.31 -8.89 1.77
CA PRO A 100 0.85 -9.74 2.86
C PRO A 100 0.83 -8.94 4.17
N TRP A 101 -0.17 -9.19 5.00
CA TRP A 101 -0.31 -8.47 6.26
C TRP A 101 -0.73 -9.42 7.39
N LYS A 102 -0.48 -8.99 8.61
CA LYS A 102 -0.97 -9.68 9.81
C LYS A 102 -1.12 -8.68 10.94
N LEU A 103 -1.90 -9.05 11.95
CA LEU A 103 -2.02 -8.27 13.18
C LEU A 103 -1.18 -8.93 14.28
N GLU A 104 -0.35 -8.14 14.94
CA GLU A 104 0.43 -8.55 16.09
C GLU A 104 0.27 -7.52 17.19
N ASN A 105 -0.36 -7.91 18.30
CA ASN A 105 -0.56 -7.00 19.44
C ASN A 105 -1.17 -5.65 19.03
N GLY A 106 -2.18 -5.69 18.14
CA GLY A 106 -2.84 -4.48 17.64
C GLY A 106 -2.05 -3.67 16.63
N ILE A 107 -0.91 -4.16 16.19
CA ILE A 107 -0.08 -3.52 15.15
C ILE A 107 -0.26 -4.25 13.83
N ILE A 108 -0.50 -3.50 12.76
CA ILE A 108 -0.52 -4.05 11.41
C ILE A 108 0.92 -4.23 10.96
N MET A 109 1.26 -5.46 10.61
CA MET A 109 2.57 -5.82 10.05
C MET A 109 2.37 -6.14 8.57
N VAL A 110 3.28 -5.66 7.74
CA VAL A 110 3.29 -6.00 6.30
C VAL A 110 4.62 -6.65 5.95
N GLU A 111 4.55 -7.56 4.99
CA GLU A 111 5.74 -8.26 4.51
C GLU A 111 6.33 -7.53 3.31
N VAL A 112 7.63 -7.26 3.37
CA VAL A 112 8.39 -6.63 2.30
C VAL A 112 9.54 -7.52 1.86
N VAL A 113 10.01 -7.34 0.67
CA VAL A 113 11.13 -8.12 0.12
C VAL A 113 12.47 -7.46 0.35
#